data_a93ee7e614610f61159b4c060e5a64de
#
_entry.id   a93ee7e614610f61159b4c060e5a64de
#
_cell.length_a   1.000
_cell.length_b   1.000
_cell.length_c   1.000
_cell.angle_alpha   90.00
_cell.angle_beta   90.00
_cell.angle_gamma   90.00
#
_symmetry.space_group_name_H-M   'P 1'
#
loop_
_entity.id
_entity.type
_entity.pdbx_description
1 polymer ?
#
loop_
_entity_poly.entity_id
_entity_poly.type
_entity_poly.pdbx_seq_one_letter_code
_entity_poly.pdbx_strand_id
1 'polypeptide(L)'
;MNDRNLTGKMKENYRFFGIGTALYAGFYTLCLYKNSGGIAFTFFIAGSLWFYCLCMKKLEVSLKKGSIFYLVTVMLLAVSTFITGDGRIIAMNKTGIFFLTASFLLHQFFEDKNWSFFKYMENIIKLPFVWIAKVHRPFVDFHKKENEKQDNNALYVVLGLLVGIPLLIVVWGLLCAADAAFARISRNIFGSLNFGSGFQIVFMVLAAFFVTYGIFAYLAERSLSDEAREKTPAEALPAIIVLIPLTVLYMVFCWIQIFCLFGGNFNMQGMTYAEYARRGFFDLLAVCILNLILVQAGYGFFKKNKVLDITMTVMSACTYIMIASSAFRMIQYVKHYNLTFLRVFVLWFLVVLTVLLTGVIISIFKRSFPLFRFSMVVVTVCYLLLSFAHVDYWIASYNLHRGETAGTASYHMGHTDYSYLRYMSSDAALAFREYIEDGGKEAASADEGVWYGEDGEREYFVLEEDWLTYYTKRMDTRYEKMGIRGFNLSQYIANKVLHGN
;
A
#
# COMPACT_ATOMS: atom_id res chain seq x y z
N MET A 1 15.33 33.40 -14.53
CA MET A 1 15.11 31.94 -14.57
C MET A 1 14.02 31.69 -15.59
N ASN A 2 14.31 30.93 -16.66
CA ASN A 2 13.35 30.73 -17.77
C ASN A 2 12.06 30.14 -17.26
N ASP A 3 10.96 30.86 -17.33
CA ASP A 3 9.60 30.31 -17.32
C ASP A 3 9.50 29.34 -18.50
N ARG A 4 9.79 28.07 -18.24
CA ARG A 4 9.60 27.03 -19.23
C ARG A 4 8.11 26.91 -19.46
N ASN A 5 7.63 27.51 -20.57
CA ASN A 5 6.23 27.38 -20.96
C ASN A 5 5.92 25.93 -21.37
N LEU A 6 5.89 25.01 -20.35
CA LEU A 6 5.63 23.60 -20.58
C LEU A 6 4.22 23.38 -21.16
N THR A 7 3.27 24.23 -20.81
CA THR A 7 1.92 24.23 -21.42
C THR A 7 1.98 24.53 -22.91
N GLY A 8 2.83 25.48 -23.33
CA GLY A 8 3.06 25.75 -24.76
C GLY A 8 3.66 24.54 -25.48
N LYS A 9 4.69 23.93 -24.90
CA LYS A 9 5.32 22.71 -25.46
C LYS A 9 4.36 21.53 -25.57
N MET A 10 3.45 21.36 -24.60
CA MET A 10 2.43 20.34 -24.66
C MET A 10 1.47 20.57 -25.83
N LYS A 11 1.08 21.82 -26.07
CA LYS A 11 0.24 22.24 -27.23
C LYS A 11 0.96 22.02 -28.56
N GLU A 12 2.22 22.46 -28.67
CA GLU A 12 3.04 22.26 -29.87
C GLU A 12 3.17 20.76 -30.23
N ASN A 13 3.30 19.89 -29.23
CA ASN A 13 3.40 18.47 -29.38
C ASN A 13 2.04 17.74 -29.21
N TYR A 14 0.91 18.42 -29.47
CA TYR A 14 -0.42 17.86 -29.27
C TYR A 14 -0.61 16.48 -29.93
N ARG A 15 -0.13 16.27 -31.17
CA ARG A 15 -0.23 14.96 -31.82
C ARG A 15 0.40 13.83 -31.01
N PHE A 16 1.55 14.11 -30.39
CA PHE A 16 2.21 13.14 -29.53
C PHE A 16 1.41 12.90 -28.23
N PHE A 17 0.98 13.97 -27.54
CA PHE A 17 0.22 13.82 -26.31
C PHE A 17 -1.18 13.22 -26.53
N GLY A 18 -1.90 13.61 -27.59
CA GLY A 18 -3.21 13.09 -27.91
C GLY A 18 -3.17 11.63 -28.32
N ILE A 19 -2.42 11.33 -29.41
CA ILE A 19 -2.32 9.96 -29.94
C ILE A 19 -1.57 9.04 -28.96
N GLY A 20 -0.46 9.50 -28.39
CA GLY A 20 0.33 8.72 -27.45
C GLY A 20 -0.46 8.35 -26.20
N THR A 21 -1.25 9.28 -25.63
CA THR A 21 -2.12 8.99 -24.48
C THR A 21 -3.27 8.05 -24.87
N ALA A 22 -3.82 8.17 -26.08
CA ALA A 22 -4.84 7.23 -26.56
C ALA A 22 -4.28 5.80 -26.74
N LEU A 23 -3.08 5.67 -27.30
CA LEU A 23 -2.38 4.37 -27.40
C LEU A 23 -2.05 3.81 -26.01
N TYR A 24 -1.60 4.65 -25.10
CA TYR A 24 -1.36 4.27 -23.70
C TYR A 24 -2.64 3.81 -22.99
N ALA A 25 -3.76 4.49 -23.21
CA ALA A 25 -5.06 4.10 -22.67
C ALA A 25 -5.53 2.74 -23.21
N GLY A 26 -5.29 2.47 -24.52
CA GLY A 26 -5.51 1.14 -25.11
C GLY A 26 -4.62 0.07 -24.47
N PHE A 27 -3.33 0.37 -24.28
CA PHE A 27 -2.38 -0.52 -23.61
C PHE A 27 -2.78 -0.79 -22.14
N TYR A 28 -3.17 0.25 -21.38
CA TYR A 28 -3.74 0.12 -20.04
C TYR A 28 -4.90 -0.88 -20.01
N THR A 29 -5.84 -0.70 -20.93
CA THR A 29 -7.04 -1.54 -21.00
C THR A 29 -6.69 -2.97 -21.38
N LEU A 30 -5.79 -3.17 -22.35
CA LEU A 30 -5.30 -4.48 -22.77
C LEU A 30 -4.69 -5.26 -21.60
N CYS A 31 -3.87 -4.60 -20.77
CA CYS A 31 -3.19 -5.26 -19.65
C CYS A 31 -4.12 -5.54 -18.47
N LEU A 32 -5.04 -4.62 -18.15
CA LEU A 32 -5.78 -4.63 -16.89
C LEU A 32 -7.26 -5.05 -17.03
N TYR A 33 -7.82 -5.10 -18.23
CA TYR A 33 -9.21 -5.54 -18.43
C TYR A 33 -9.42 -6.98 -17.95
N LYS A 34 -10.30 -7.15 -16.95
CA LYS A 34 -10.56 -8.44 -16.26
C LYS A 34 -9.29 -9.13 -15.73
N ASN A 35 -8.23 -8.36 -15.49
CA ASN A 35 -6.96 -8.87 -14.98
C ASN A 35 -6.37 -7.86 -14.01
N SER A 36 -6.23 -8.23 -12.75
CA SER A 36 -5.73 -7.32 -11.73
C SER A 36 -4.31 -7.64 -11.26
N GLY A 37 -3.65 -8.66 -11.82
CA GLY A 37 -2.34 -9.11 -11.33
C GLY A 37 -1.53 -9.86 -12.39
N GLY A 38 -0.53 -10.60 -11.93
CA GLY A 38 0.33 -11.42 -12.77
C GLY A 38 1.25 -10.62 -13.70
N ILE A 39 1.77 -11.29 -14.71
CA ILE A 39 2.81 -10.75 -15.60
C ILE A 39 2.36 -9.52 -16.39
N ALA A 40 1.07 -9.45 -16.79
CA ALA A 40 0.54 -8.31 -17.53
C ALA A 40 0.55 -7.01 -16.70
N PHE A 41 0.38 -7.10 -15.37
CA PHE A 41 0.51 -5.95 -14.48
C PHE A 41 1.95 -5.42 -14.46
N THR A 42 2.94 -6.30 -14.43
CA THR A 42 4.37 -5.91 -14.49
C THR A 42 4.69 -5.22 -15.82
N PHE A 43 4.22 -5.76 -16.94
CA PHE A 43 4.37 -5.11 -18.26
C PHE A 43 3.66 -3.77 -18.33
N PHE A 44 2.47 -3.67 -17.74
CA PHE A 44 1.75 -2.41 -17.65
C PHE A 44 2.55 -1.32 -16.91
N ILE A 45 3.16 -1.67 -15.77
CA ILE A 45 3.98 -0.72 -15.00
C ILE A 45 5.23 -0.30 -15.81
N ALA A 46 5.92 -1.26 -16.45
CA ALA A 46 7.07 -0.96 -17.30
C ALA A 46 6.70 0.00 -18.45
N GLY A 47 5.60 -0.31 -19.16
CA GLY A 47 5.08 0.55 -20.23
C GLY A 47 4.64 1.94 -19.75
N SER A 48 4.06 2.02 -18.54
CA SER A 48 3.66 3.29 -17.92
C SER A 48 4.88 4.16 -17.62
N LEU A 49 5.91 3.62 -16.98
CA LEU A 49 7.14 4.35 -16.70
C LEU A 49 7.84 4.81 -17.98
N TRP A 50 7.88 3.94 -18.98
CA TRP A 50 8.43 4.29 -20.29
C TRP A 50 7.66 5.43 -20.95
N PHE A 51 6.33 5.35 -20.97
CA PHE A 51 5.47 6.41 -21.53
C PHE A 51 5.65 7.73 -20.77
N TYR A 52 5.72 7.70 -19.44
CA TYR A 52 5.96 8.92 -18.64
C TYR A 52 7.33 9.54 -18.93
N CYS A 53 8.36 8.73 -19.09
CA CYS A 53 9.68 9.21 -19.50
C CYS A 53 9.66 9.83 -20.91
N LEU A 54 8.90 9.28 -21.85
CA LEU A 54 8.71 9.85 -23.19
C LEU A 54 7.97 11.20 -23.12
N CYS A 55 6.91 11.31 -22.30
CA CYS A 55 6.20 12.57 -22.08
C CYS A 55 7.13 13.65 -21.52
N MET A 56 7.96 13.31 -20.53
CA MET A 56 8.95 14.24 -19.98
C MET A 56 9.99 14.67 -21.01
N LYS A 57 10.48 13.74 -21.81
CA LYS A 57 11.42 14.04 -22.90
C LYS A 57 10.82 15.02 -23.92
N LYS A 58 9.52 14.86 -24.27
CA LYS A 58 8.81 15.77 -25.18
C LYS A 58 8.54 17.13 -24.57
N LEU A 59 8.41 17.22 -23.26
CA LEU A 59 8.34 18.49 -22.52
C LEU A 59 9.73 19.11 -22.25
N GLU A 60 10.81 18.46 -22.66
CA GLU A 60 12.21 18.85 -22.36
C GLU A 60 12.48 18.93 -20.84
N VAL A 61 11.80 18.11 -20.06
CA VAL A 61 12.05 17.97 -18.62
C VAL A 61 13.12 16.90 -18.44
N SER A 62 14.31 17.31 -18.02
CA SER A 62 15.41 16.36 -17.72
C SER A 62 15.14 15.57 -16.44
N LEU A 63 15.56 14.30 -16.42
CA LEU A 63 15.47 13.48 -15.23
C LEU A 63 16.32 14.06 -14.09
N LYS A 64 15.70 14.35 -12.95
CA LYS A 64 16.40 14.87 -11.77
C LYS A 64 17.21 13.77 -11.05
N LYS A 65 18.20 14.21 -10.29
CA LYS A 65 18.93 13.29 -9.39
C LYS A 65 17.96 12.64 -8.39
N GLY A 66 18.01 11.33 -8.24
CA GLY A 66 17.09 10.58 -7.39
C GLY A 66 15.91 9.92 -8.12
N SER A 67 15.61 10.33 -9.37
CA SER A 67 14.53 9.74 -10.18
C SER A 67 14.72 8.24 -10.41
N ILE A 68 15.96 7.80 -10.57
CA ILE A 68 16.32 6.39 -10.75
C ILE A 68 15.84 5.55 -9.57
N PHE A 69 15.92 6.08 -8.34
CA PHE A 69 15.40 5.39 -7.16
C PHE A 69 13.91 5.04 -7.29
N TYR A 70 13.08 6.01 -7.72
CA TYR A 70 11.66 5.77 -7.93
C TYR A 70 11.39 4.76 -9.05
N LEU A 71 12.08 4.90 -10.19
CA LEU A 71 11.90 4.03 -11.35
C LEU A 71 12.26 2.57 -11.00
N VAL A 72 13.41 2.37 -10.38
CA VAL A 72 13.88 1.02 -9.97
C VAL A 72 12.95 0.41 -8.93
N THR A 73 12.56 1.16 -7.90
CA THR A 73 11.68 0.65 -6.83
C THR A 73 10.29 0.30 -7.34
N VAL A 74 9.70 1.13 -8.19
CA VAL A 74 8.39 0.83 -8.80
C VAL A 74 8.46 -0.45 -9.64
N MET A 75 9.54 -0.64 -10.42
CA MET A 75 9.76 -1.87 -11.18
C MET A 75 9.97 -3.08 -10.29
N LEU A 76 10.75 -2.96 -9.21
CA LEU A 76 10.95 -4.05 -8.27
C LEU A 76 9.62 -4.48 -7.60
N LEU A 77 8.79 -3.53 -7.18
CA LEU A 77 7.47 -3.84 -6.63
C LEU A 77 6.54 -4.50 -7.66
N ALA A 78 6.60 -4.07 -8.93
CA ALA A 78 5.84 -4.69 -10.00
C ALA A 78 6.31 -6.15 -10.25
N VAL A 79 7.62 -6.39 -10.22
CA VAL A 79 8.21 -7.74 -10.33
C VAL A 79 7.79 -8.59 -9.12
N SER A 80 7.86 -8.05 -7.89
CA SER A 80 7.39 -8.76 -6.70
C SER A 80 5.92 -9.17 -6.81
N THR A 81 5.06 -8.31 -7.38
CA THR A 81 3.63 -8.63 -7.62
C THR A 81 3.45 -9.84 -8.55
N PHE A 82 4.39 -10.09 -9.45
CA PHE A 82 4.40 -11.24 -10.33
C PHE A 82 4.97 -12.51 -9.66
N ILE A 83 5.93 -12.35 -8.72
CA ILE A 83 6.64 -13.45 -8.06
C ILE A 83 5.86 -14.01 -6.87
N THR A 84 5.18 -13.17 -6.07
CA THR A 84 4.42 -13.60 -4.89
C THR A 84 2.96 -13.96 -5.21
N GLY A 85 2.43 -14.96 -4.52
CA GLY A 85 0.99 -15.30 -4.56
C GLY A 85 0.18 -14.74 -3.39
N ASP A 86 0.82 -14.02 -2.46
CA ASP A 86 0.14 -13.41 -1.31
C ASP A 86 -0.65 -12.17 -1.73
N GLY A 87 -1.98 -12.28 -1.68
CA GLY A 87 -2.88 -11.18 -2.03
C GLY A 87 -2.68 -9.92 -1.18
N ARG A 88 -2.23 -10.05 0.07
CA ARG A 88 -1.95 -8.93 0.98
C ARG A 88 -0.72 -8.15 0.49
N ILE A 89 0.36 -8.85 0.17
CA ILE A 89 1.58 -8.25 -0.40
C ILE A 89 1.28 -7.63 -1.76
N ILE A 90 0.53 -8.32 -2.63
CA ILE A 90 0.11 -7.79 -3.94
C ILE A 90 -0.67 -6.47 -3.79
N ALA A 91 -1.61 -6.39 -2.85
CA ALA A 91 -2.38 -5.17 -2.59
C ALA A 91 -1.48 -4.02 -2.08
N MET A 92 -0.58 -4.32 -1.15
CA MET A 92 0.39 -3.34 -0.64
C MET A 92 1.38 -2.90 -1.73
N ASN A 93 1.86 -3.80 -2.60
CA ASN A 93 2.72 -3.47 -3.74
C ASN A 93 2.04 -2.48 -4.68
N LYS A 94 0.77 -2.72 -5.04
CA LYS A 94 0.00 -1.80 -5.90
C LYS A 94 -0.15 -0.42 -5.28
N THR A 95 -0.41 -0.38 -3.98
CA THR A 95 -0.48 0.86 -3.21
C THR A 95 0.87 1.57 -3.18
N GLY A 96 1.96 0.85 -2.95
CA GLY A 96 3.33 1.37 -2.99
C GLY A 96 3.70 1.90 -4.38
N ILE A 97 3.39 1.18 -5.45
CA ILE A 97 3.59 1.60 -6.85
C ILE A 97 2.86 2.91 -7.13
N PHE A 98 1.60 3.01 -6.70
CA PHE A 98 0.81 4.23 -6.86
C PHE A 98 1.48 5.43 -6.17
N PHE A 99 1.84 5.32 -4.89
CA PHE A 99 2.47 6.41 -4.15
C PHE A 99 3.86 6.77 -4.69
N LEU A 100 4.67 5.79 -5.06
CA LEU A 100 6.01 6.02 -5.61
C LEU A 100 5.95 6.64 -7.02
N THR A 101 4.98 6.24 -7.85
CA THR A 101 4.77 6.84 -9.17
C THR A 101 4.28 8.29 -9.05
N ALA A 102 3.34 8.57 -8.13
CA ALA A 102 2.93 9.93 -7.82
C ALA A 102 4.11 10.78 -7.31
N SER A 103 4.92 10.21 -6.42
CA SER A 103 6.14 10.84 -5.90
C SER A 103 7.16 11.13 -7.00
N PHE A 104 7.35 10.20 -7.92
CA PHE A 104 8.21 10.37 -9.08
C PHE A 104 7.77 11.56 -9.95
N LEU A 105 6.47 11.63 -10.28
CA LEU A 105 5.93 12.73 -11.08
C LEU A 105 6.06 14.07 -10.36
N LEU A 106 5.73 14.14 -9.07
CA LEU A 106 5.90 15.35 -8.28
C LEU A 106 7.37 15.79 -8.22
N HIS A 107 8.29 14.85 -7.96
CA HIS A 107 9.73 15.13 -7.92
C HIS A 107 10.25 15.70 -9.25
N GLN A 108 9.73 15.24 -10.40
CA GLN A 108 10.16 15.73 -11.71
C GLN A 108 9.69 17.15 -12.01
N PHE A 109 8.44 17.47 -11.68
CA PHE A 109 7.81 18.73 -12.09
C PHE A 109 7.91 19.84 -11.05
N PHE A 110 8.16 19.51 -9.76
CA PHE A 110 8.25 20.51 -8.69
C PHE A 110 9.61 20.50 -7.99
N GLU A 111 9.99 21.61 -7.38
CA GLU A 111 11.16 21.66 -6.49
C GLU A 111 10.76 21.24 -5.08
N ASP A 112 10.83 19.93 -4.83
CA ASP A 112 10.40 19.26 -3.60
C ASP A 112 11.42 19.30 -2.45
N LYS A 113 12.60 19.92 -2.65
CA LYS A 113 13.69 19.91 -1.66
C LYS A 113 13.29 20.47 -0.30
N ASN A 114 12.47 21.52 -0.31
CA ASN A 114 12.06 22.26 0.87
C ASN A 114 10.62 21.90 1.32
N TRP A 115 10.02 20.88 0.73
CA TRP A 115 8.68 20.48 1.12
C TRP A 115 8.68 19.83 2.50
N SER A 116 7.76 20.26 3.37
CA SER A 116 7.44 19.54 4.58
C SER A 116 6.70 18.25 4.27
N PHE A 117 6.75 17.28 5.16
CA PHE A 117 6.01 16.01 5.03
C PHE A 117 4.53 16.24 4.72
N PHE A 118 3.88 17.17 5.42
CA PHE A 118 2.46 17.47 5.22
C PHE A 118 2.16 18.06 3.84
N LYS A 119 2.99 18.98 3.34
CA LYS A 119 2.84 19.53 1.99
C LYS A 119 3.00 18.47 0.91
N TYR A 120 3.92 17.55 1.14
CA TYR A 120 4.16 16.44 0.23
C TYR A 120 2.96 15.48 0.18
N MET A 121 2.43 15.07 1.35
CA MET A 121 1.25 14.21 1.43
C MET A 121 0.02 14.87 0.81
N GLU A 122 -0.18 16.18 1.04
CA GLU A 122 -1.24 16.96 0.41
C GLU A 122 -1.18 16.86 -1.13
N ASN A 123 0.01 17.05 -1.71
CA ASN A 123 0.18 16.99 -3.17
C ASN A 123 0.00 15.57 -3.73
N ILE A 124 0.47 14.53 -3.02
CA ILE A 124 0.22 13.13 -3.41
C ILE A 124 -1.28 12.82 -3.40
N ILE A 125 -2.01 13.23 -2.37
CA ILE A 125 -3.45 12.98 -2.27
C ILE A 125 -4.23 13.76 -3.33
N LYS A 126 -3.78 14.97 -3.68
CA LYS A 126 -4.43 15.79 -4.72
C LYS A 126 -4.18 15.29 -6.13
N LEU A 127 -3.00 14.71 -6.41
CA LEU A 127 -2.59 14.33 -7.77
C LEU A 127 -3.59 13.44 -8.51
N PRO A 128 -4.18 12.39 -7.90
CA PRO A 128 -5.18 11.54 -8.56
C PRO A 128 -6.48 12.27 -8.95
N PHE A 129 -6.76 13.44 -8.42
CA PHE A 129 -8.01 14.18 -8.64
C PHE A 129 -7.84 15.41 -9.52
N VAL A 130 -6.61 15.87 -9.76
CA VAL A 130 -6.35 17.12 -10.53
C VAL A 130 -6.78 17.04 -12.00
N TRP A 131 -6.86 15.84 -12.57
CA TRP A 131 -7.32 15.61 -13.93
C TRP A 131 -8.77 16.07 -14.13
N ILE A 132 -9.62 16.02 -13.09
CA ILE A 132 -11.02 16.44 -13.15
C ILE A 132 -11.12 17.91 -13.61
N ALA A 133 -10.28 18.77 -13.04
CA ALA A 133 -10.22 20.17 -13.43
C ALA A 133 -9.63 20.40 -14.85
N LYS A 134 -8.96 19.39 -15.41
CA LYS A 134 -8.24 19.46 -16.70
C LYS A 134 -8.85 18.60 -17.80
N VAL A 135 -10.02 18.00 -17.58
CA VAL A 135 -10.75 17.16 -18.55
C VAL A 135 -10.98 17.86 -19.89
N HIS A 136 -11.17 19.18 -19.89
CA HIS A 136 -11.39 19.99 -21.10
C HIS A 136 -10.12 20.21 -21.95
N ARG A 137 -8.93 20.02 -21.37
CA ARG A 137 -7.65 20.36 -22.01
C ARG A 137 -7.37 19.64 -23.33
N PRO A 138 -7.61 18.34 -23.50
CA PRO A 138 -7.38 17.67 -24.78
C PRO A 138 -8.11 18.36 -25.94
N PHE A 139 -9.31 18.86 -25.70
CA PHE A 139 -10.13 19.52 -26.72
C PHE A 139 -9.64 20.95 -27.04
N VAL A 140 -9.28 21.73 -25.99
CA VAL A 140 -8.74 23.07 -26.16
C VAL A 140 -7.39 23.04 -26.88
N ASP A 141 -6.53 22.09 -26.56
CA ASP A 141 -5.21 21.97 -27.16
C ASP A 141 -5.31 21.51 -28.64
N PHE A 142 -6.37 20.77 -29.01
CA PHE A 142 -6.68 20.36 -30.39
C PHE A 142 -7.08 21.56 -31.27
N HIS A 143 -8.03 22.40 -30.82
CA HIS A 143 -8.61 23.48 -31.64
C HIS A 143 -7.65 24.63 -31.93
N LYS A 144 -6.63 24.84 -31.13
CA LYS A 144 -5.73 25.99 -31.28
C LYS A 144 -4.67 25.83 -32.38
N LYS A 145 -4.62 24.68 -33.05
CA LYS A 145 -3.69 24.37 -34.14
C LYS A 145 -4.29 24.58 -35.54
N GLU A 146 -5.61 24.55 -35.63
CA GLU A 146 -6.33 24.91 -36.86
C GLU A 146 -6.93 26.30 -36.68
N ASN A 147 -6.40 27.30 -37.40
CA ASN A 147 -6.88 28.66 -37.38
C ASN A 147 -8.39 28.79 -37.59
N GLU A 148 -8.97 29.80 -36.93
CA GLU A 148 -10.22 30.47 -37.19
C GLU A 148 -11.46 29.98 -36.44
N LYS A 149 -12.13 30.99 -35.88
CA LYS A 149 -13.56 31.16 -35.56
C LYS A 149 -14.43 29.92 -35.86
N GLN A 150 -14.36 28.90 -35.02
CA GLN A 150 -15.35 27.84 -35.06
C GLN A 150 -16.09 27.76 -33.73
N ASP A 151 -17.42 27.68 -33.84
CA ASP A 151 -18.37 27.67 -32.73
C ASP A 151 -17.92 26.73 -31.62
N ASN A 152 -17.78 27.29 -30.43
CA ASN A 152 -17.47 26.54 -29.20
C ASN A 152 -18.54 25.48 -28.86
N ASN A 153 -19.63 25.41 -29.62
CA ASN A 153 -20.76 24.53 -29.39
C ASN A 153 -20.39 23.05 -29.41
N ALA A 154 -19.52 22.62 -30.34
CA ALA A 154 -19.05 21.23 -30.39
C ALA A 154 -18.24 20.83 -29.16
N LEU A 155 -17.43 21.74 -28.60
CA LEU A 155 -16.67 21.55 -27.38
C LEU A 155 -17.60 21.36 -26.17
N TYR A 156 -18.64 22.20 -26.08
CA TYR A 156 -19.62 22.11 -24.98
C TYR A 156 -20.47 20.85 -25.09
N VAL A 157 -20.80 20.39 -26.29
CA VAL A 157 -21.51 19.14 -26.53
C VAL A 157 -20.63 17.94 -26.10
N VAL A 158 -19.36 17.91 -26.49
CA VAL A 158 -18.43 16.84 -26.11
C VAL A 158 -18.19 16.83 -24.60
N LEU A 159 -18.02 18.00 -23.96
CA LEU A 159 -17.93 18.12 -22.51
C LEU A 159 -19.19 17.67 -21.81
N GLY A 160 -20.35 18.06 -22.33
CA GLY A 160 -21.66 17.65 -21.80
C GLY A 160 -21.86 16.14 -21.86
N LEU A 161 -21.52 15.52 -23.01
CA LEU A 161 -21.58 14.06 -23.15
C LEU A 161 -20.58 13.34 -22.24
N LEU A 162 -19.38 13.88 -22.08
CA LEU A 162 -18.32 13.29 -21.28
C LEU A 162 -18.61 13.28 -19.78
N VAL A 163 -19.30 14.30 -19.30
CA VAL A 163 -19.79 14.37 -17.90
C VAL A 163 -21.16 13.69 -17.77
N GLY A 164 -22.03 13.89 -18.76
CA GLY A 164 -23.39 13.40 -18.77
C GLY A 164 -23.49 11.86 -18.84
N ILE A 165 -22.68 11.21 -19.68
CA ILE A 165 -22.70 9.75 -19.81
C ILE A 165 -22.33 9.02 -18.50
N PRO A 166 -21.21 9.33 -17.82
CA PRO A 166 -20.92 8.72 -16.53
C PRO A 166 -21.98 9.02 -15.47
N LEU A 167 -22.48 10.26 -15.44
CA LEU A 167 -23.55 10.65 -14.50
C LEU A 167 -24.83 9.86 -14.77
N LEU A 168 -25.25 9.70 -16.02
CA LEU A 168 -26.40 8.89 -16.40
C LEU A 168 -26.24 7.42 -15.95
N ILE A 169 -25.05 6.86 -16.07
CA ILE A 169 -24.77 5.49 -15.65
C ILE A 169 -24.87 5.34 -14.13
N VAL A 170 -24.30 6.30 -13.37
CA VAL A 170 -24.37 6.29 -11.92
C VAL A 170 -25.82 6.41 -11.48
N VAL A 171 -26.57 7.39 -12.03
CA VAL A 171 -28.00 7.59 -11.69
C VAL A 171 -28.82 6.38 -12.10
N TRP A 172 -28.58 5.81 -13.27
CA TRP A 172 -29.26 4.60 -13.71
C TRP A 172 -28.99 3.40 -12.79
N GLY A 173 -27.74 3.20 -12.37
CA GLY A 173 -27.37 2.19 -11.37
C GLY A 173 -28.08 2.38 -10.04
N LEU A 174 -28.15 3.62 -9.55
CA LEU A 174 -28.90 3.97 -8.32
C LEU A 174 -30.40 3.71 -8.46
N LEU A 175 -30.99 4.04 -9.60
CA LEU A 175 -32.41 3.76 -9.87
C LEU A 175 -32.69 2.26 -9.94
N CYS A 176 -31.80 1.47 -10.57
CA CYS A 176 -31.91 0.02 -10.57
C CYS A 176 -31.77 -0.60 -9.17
N ALA A 177 -30.95 0.01 -8.30
CA ALA A 177 -30.81 -0.43 -6.91
C ALA A 177 -32.02 -0.03 -6.05
N ALA A 178 -32.66 1.11 -6.35
CA ALA A 178 -33.79 1.64 -5.59
C ALA A 178 -35.15 0.98 -5.94
N ASP A 179 -35.33 0.55 -7.21
CA ASP A 179 -36.61 0.02 -7.70
C ASP A 179 -36.44 -1.28 -8.50
N ALA A 180 -37.06 -2.37 -8.00
CA ALA A 180 -36.99 -3.69 -8.63
C ALA A 180 -37.75 -3.76 -9.98
N ALA A 181 -38.82 -2.97 -10.17
CA ALA A 181 -39.54 -2.92 -11.43
C ALA A 181 -38.69 -2.22 -12.51
N PHE A 182 -38.08 -1.09 -12.17
CA PHE A 182 -37.12 -0.39 -13.02
C PHE A 182 -35.95 -1.29 -13.42
N ALA A 183 -35.36 -2.03 -12.46
CA ALA A 183 -34.29 -2.97 -12.70
C ALA A 183 -34.71 -4.11 -13.63
N ARG A 184 -35.95 -4.61 -13.56
CA ARG A 184 -36.50 -5.65 -14.43
C ARG A 184 -36.69 -5.13 -15.85
N ILE A 185 -37.30 -3.95 -16.01
CA ILE A 185 -37.52 -3.31 -17.32
C ILE A 185 -36.17 -2.99 -17.96
N SER A 186 -35.23 -2.43 -17.21
CA SER A 186 -33.86 -2.15 -17.67
C SER A 186 -33.16 -3.41 -18.16
N ARG A 187 -33.28 -4.54 -17.46
CA ARG A 187 -32.74 -5.83 -17.90
C ARG A 187 -33.39 -6.34 -19.18
N ASN A 188 -34.68 -6.15 -19.35
CA ASN A 188 -35.38 -6.58 -20.57
C ASN A 188 -34.99 -5.74 -21.79
N ILE A 189 -34.76 -4.43 -21.62
CA ILE A 189 -34.38 -3.52 -22.71
C ILE A 189 -32.90 -3.66 -23.05
N PHE A 190 -32.04 -3.70 -22.03
CA PHE A 190 -30.59 -3.66 -22.18
C PHE A 190 -29.89 -5.02 -22.00
N GLY A 191 -30.55 -6.02 -21.43
CA GLY A 191 -29.98 -7.34 -21.18
C GLY A 191 -29.70 -8.18 -22.44
N SER A 192 -30.36 -7.86 -23.56
CA SER A 192 -30.08 -8.46 -24.90
C SER A 192 -28.84 -7.79 -25.55
N LEU A 193 -28.49 -6.59 -25.15
CA LEU A 193 -27.27 -5.92 -25.54
C LEU A 193 -26.19 -6.33 -24.56
N ASN A 194 -25.22 -7.11 -25.01
CA ASN A 194 -24.06 -7.55 -24.22
C ASN A 194 -23.13 -6.32 -23.93
N PHE A 195 -23.74 -5.24 -23.42
CA PHE A 195 -23.07 -3.96 -23.12
C PHE A 195 -21.99 -4.09 -22.05
N GLY A 196 -22.02 -5.17 -21.23
CA GLY A 196 -21.16 -5.28 -20.06
C GLY A 196 -19.67 -5.21 -20.39
N SER A 197 -19.21 -5.95 -21.40
CA SER A 197 -17.77 -6.02 -21.71
C SER A 197 -17.31 -4.88 -22.62
N GLY A 198 -18.06 -4.58 -23.69
CA GLY A 198 -17.71 -3.51 -24.62
C GLY A 198 -17.73 -2.14 -23.96
N PHE A 199 -18.79 -1.86 -23.18
CA PHE A 199 -18.91 -0.63 -22.41
C PHE A 199 -17.76 -0.48 -21.39
N GLN A 200 -17.45 -1.54 -20.65
CA GLN A 200 -16.35 -1.51 -19.68
C GLN A 200 -15.00 -1.21 -20.35
N ILE A 201 -14.73 -1.77 -21.53
CA ILE A 201 -13.52 -1.51 -22.31
C ILE A 201 -13.47 -0.03 -22.72
N VAL A 202 -14.55 0.48 -23.34
CA VAL A 202 -14.62 1.89 -23.78
C VAL A 202 -14.46 2.84 -22.60
N PHE A 203 -15.15 2.56 -21.48
CA PHE A 203 -15.03 3.35 -20.27
C PHE A 203 -13.59 3.35 -19.73
N MET A 204 -12.94 2.20 -19.67
CA MET A 204 -11.54 2.09 -19.21
C MET A 204 -10.58 2.88 -20.12
N VAL A 205 -10.75 2.82 -21.43
CA VAL A 205 -9.92 3.58 -22.39
C VAL A 205 -10.14 5.07 -22.21
N LEU A 206 -11.39 5.54 -22.13
CA LEU A 206 -11.68 6.96 -21.93
C LEU A 206 -11.17 7.47 -20.58
N ALA A 207 -11.44 6.73 -19.51
CA ALA A 207 -10.97 7.09 -18.17
C ALA A 207 -9.42 7.19 -18.13
N ALA A 208 -8.72 6.18 -18.65
CA ALA A 208 -7.25 6.19 -18.70
C ALA A 208 -6.72 7.36 -19.55
N PHE A 209 -7.35 7.67 -20.68
CA PHE A 209 -6.99 8.79 -21.53
C PHE A 209 -7.11 10.13 -20.79
N PHE A 210 -8.29 10.42 -20.22
CA PHE A 210 -8.53 11.71 -19.57
C PHE A 210 -7.73 11.89 -18.28
N VAL A 211 -7.61 10.83 -17.48
CA VAL A 211 -6.78 10.85 -16.27
C VAL A 211 -5.33 11.15 -16.62
N THR A 212 -4.77 10.42 -17.57
CA THR A 212 -3.34 10.58 -17.92
C THR A 212 -3.06 11.93 -18.58
N TYR A 213 -3.86 12.31 -19.57
CA TYR A 213 -3.70 13.63 -20.24
C TYR A 213 -3.90 14.77 -19.23
N GLY A 214 -4.93 14.69 -18.40
CA GLY A 214 -5.25 15.73 -17.41
C GLY A 214 -4.17 15.88 -16.33
N ILE A 215 -3.55 14.78 -15.88
CA ILE A 215 -2.41 14.83 -14.94
C ILE A 215 -1.23 15.55 -15.59
N PHE A 216 -0.84 15.19 -16.83
CA PHE A 216 0.27 15.87 -17.52
C PHE A 216 -0.05 17.34 -17.82
N ALA A 217 -1.28 17.68 -18.19
CA ALA A 217 -1.71 19.07 -18.39
C ALA A 217 -1.60 19.88 -17.08
N TYR A 218 -2.00 19.29 -15.94
CA TYR A 218 -1.85 19.93 -14.64
C TYR A 218 -0.38 20.14 -14.27
N LEU A 219 0.45 19.10 -14.44
CA LEU A 219 1.87 19.17 -14.11
C LEU A 219 2.61 20.19 -15.00
N ALA A 220 2.26 20.27 -16.29
CA ALA A 220 2.83 21.24 -17.22
C ALA A 220 2.43 22.68 -16.88
N GLU A 221 1.23 22.93 -16.37
CA GLU A 221 0.74 24.26 -16.01
C GLU A 221 1.34 24.78 -14.71
N ARG A 222 1.51 23.90 -13.70
CA ARG A 222 2.00 24.27 -12.37
C ARG A 222 3.49 24.02 -12.15
N SER A 223 4.21 23.60 -13.18
CA SER A 223 5.62 23.28 -13.03
C SER A 223 6.42 24.49 -12.54
N LEU A 224 7.19 24.28 -11.48
CA LEU A 224 8.21 25.17 -10.91
C LEU A 224 7.72 26.44 -10.17
N SER A 225 6.46 26.86 -10.28
CA SER A 225 5.99 28.13 -9.69
C SER A 225 5.52 28.02 -8.22
N ASP A 226 5.46 26.81 -7.67
CA ASP A 226 5.11 26.64 -6.26
C ASP A 226 6.37 26.83 -5.40
N GLU A 227 6.92 28.05 -5.40
CA GLU A 227 7.80 28.48 -4.32
C GLU A 227 7.04 28.21 -3.02
N ALA A 228 7.57 27.28 -2.23
CA ALA A 228 7.05 27.08 -0.91
C ALA A 228 7.09 28.45 -0.21
N ARG A 229 5.92 29.09 -0.11
CA ARG A 229 5.78 30.26 0.76
C ARG A 229 6.20 29.74 2.13
N GLU A 230 7.45 30.00 2.51
CA GLU A 230 7.99 29.59 3.79
C GLU A 230 7.05 30.18 4.84
N LYS A 231 6.19 29.33 5.38
CA LYS A 231 5.41 29.73 6.55
C LYS A 231 6.44 30.02 7.62
N THR A 232 6.48 31.25 8.08
CA THR A 232 7.34 31.63 9.20
C THR A 232 7.09 30.65 10.36
N PRO A 233 8.12 29.96 10.86
CA PRO A 233 7.95 28.99 11.94
C PRO A 233 7.25 29.64 13.13
N ALA A 234 6.26 28.97 13.68
CA ALA A 234 5.54 29.42 14.87
C ALA A 234 6.45 29.47 16.11
N GLU A 235 6.09 30.28 17.08
CA GLU A 235 6.81 30.30 18.36
C GLU A 235 6.78 28.94 19.06
N ALA A 236 7.89 28.56 19.72
CA ALA A 236 8.04 27.23 20.32
C ALA A 236 7.17 27.02 21.57
N LEU A 237 6.73 28.10 22.23
CA LEU A 237 6.03 28.04 23.51
C LEU A 237 4.77 27.16 23.51
N PRO A 238 3.86 27.24 22.52
CA PRO A 238 2.69 26.35 22.49
C PRO A 238 3.06 24.87 22.42
N ALA A 239 4.07 24.51 21.63
CA ALA A 239 4.55 23.13 21.54
C ALA A 239 5.14 22.66 22.87
N ILE A 240 5.91 23.47 23.54
CA ILE A 240 6.54 23.17 24.84
C ILE A 240 5.46 22.89 25.89
N ILE A 241 4.41 23.74 25.97
CA ILE A 241 3.31 23.59 26.93
C ILE A 241 2.58 22.23 26.72
N VAL A 242 2.45 21.76 25.49
CA VAL A 242 1.79 20.49 25.19
C VAL A 242 2.73 19.30 25.40
N LEU A 243 3.99 19.40 24.94
CA LEU A 243 4.89 18.25 24.91
C LEU A 243 5.54 17.94 26.27
N ILE A 244 5.74 18.91 27.16
CA ILE A 244 6.34 18.64 28.47
C ILE A 244 5.46 17.73 29.35
N PRO A 245 4.16 18.04 29.60
CA PRO A 245 3.31 17.15 30.39
C PRO A 245 3.20 15.74 29.78
N LEU A 246 3.11 15.66 28.47
CA LEU A 246 3.06 14.40 27.74
C LEU A 246 4.35 13.58 27.90
N THR A 247 5.50 14.24 27.82
CA THR A 247 6.82 13.61 28.05
C THR A 247 6.98 13.11 29.47
N VAL A 248 6.51 13.88 30.46
CA VAL A 248 6.50 13.46 31.88
C VAL A 248 5.65 12.19 32.05
N LEU A 249 4.45 12.18 31.46
CA LEU A 249 3.59 11.01 31.50
C LEU A 249 4.29 9.78 30.86
N TYR A 250 5.00 9.97 29.75
CA TYR A 250 5.73 8.89 29.09
C TYR A 250 6.93 8.40 29.92
N MET A 251 7.63 9.27 30.63
CA MET A 251 8.70 8.88 31.56
C MET A 251 8.16 8.00 32.68
N VAL A 252 7.03 8.36 33.29
CA VAL A 252 6.38 7.57 34.32
C VAL A 252 5.96 6.21 33.77
N PHE A 253 5.35 6.20 32.58
CA PHE A 253 4.96 4.96 31.89
C PHE A 253 6.17 4.06 31.59
N CYS A 254 7.26 4.62 31.05
CA CYS A 254 8.48 3.86 30.76
C CYS A 254 9.12 3.29 32.04
N TRP A 255 9.11 4.05 33.13
CA TRP A 255 9.56 3.57 34.44
C TRP A 255 8.78 2.31 34.84
N ILE A 256 7.45 2.36 34.79
CA ILE A 256 6.60 1.22 35.11
C ILE A 256 6.90 0.05 34.18
N GLN A 257 7.07 0.28 32.87
CA GLN A 257 7.38 -0.76 31.89
C GLN A 257 8.71 -1.46 32.18
N ILE A 258 9.76 -0.69 32.52
CA ILE A 258 11.07 -1.25 32.84
C ILE A 258 10.98 -2.16 34.09
N PHE A 259 10.35 -1.68 35.16
CA PHE A 259 10.25 -2.46 36.38
C PHE A 259 9.31 -3.66 36.28
N CYS A 260 8.16 -3.52 35.64
CA CYS A 260 7.18 -4.60 35.56
C CYS A 260 7.54 -5.64 34.49
N LEU A 261 8.04 -5.20 33.33
CA LEU A 261 8.26 -6.08 32.19
C LEU A 261 9.61 -6.79 32.24
N PHE A 262 10.68 -6.06 32.62
CA PHE A 262 12.05 -6.58 32.64
C PHE A 262 12.50 -7.01 34.04
N GLY A 263 11.82 -6.58 35.11
CA GLY A 263 12.13 -6.95 36.50
C GLY A 263 11.61 -8.33 36.94
N GLY A 264 10.91 -9.07 36.10
CA GLY A 264 10.41 -10.41 36.44
C GLY A 264 9.27 -10.47 37.47
N ASN A 265 8.84 -9.34 38.01
CA ASN A 265 7.79 -9.26 39.04
C ASN A 265 6.36 -9.19 38.45
N PHE A 266 6.18 -9.77 37.26
CA PHE A 266 4.90 -9.70 36.57
C PHE A 266 3.94 -10.78 37.08
N ASN A 267 3.06 -10.41 38.00
CA ASN A 267 1.94 -11.26 38.45
C ASN A 267 0.76 -11.05 37.48
N MET A 268 0.47 -12.02 36.62
CA MET A 268 -0.54 -11.93 35.57
C MET A 268 -2.00 -11.89 36.07
N GLN A 269 -2.25 -11.74 37.36
CA GLN A 269 -3.59 -11.58 37.97
C GLN A 269 -4.73 -12.27 37.19
N GLY A 270 -4.56 -13.56 36.81
CA GLY A 270 -5.58 -14.35 36.13
C GLY A 270 -5.78 -14.08 34.64
N MET A 271 -4.98 -13.21 33.99
CA MET A 271 -5.01 -13.00 32.53
C MET A 271 -4.20 -14.07 31.78
N THR A 272 -4.72 -14.53 30.64
CA THR A 272 -3.95 -15.39 29.75
C THR A 272 -2.84 -14.59 29.02
N TYR A 273 -1.78 -15.27 28.56
CA TYR A 273 -0.73 -14.63 27.75
C TYR A 273 -1.28 -13.94 26.49
N ALA A 274 -2.35 -14.49 25.88
CA ALA A 274 -3.03 -13.90 24.74
C ALA A 274 -3.70 -12.59 25.08
N GLU A 275 -4.42 -12.53 26.18
CA GLU A 275 -5.10 -11.31 26.63
C GLU A 275 -4.09 -10.22 27.00
N TYR A 276 -3.01 -10.59 27.68
CA TYR A 276 -1.95 -9.66 28.01
C TYR A 276 -1.24 -9.09 26.76
N ALA A 277 -0.91 -9.96 25.81
CA ALA A 277 -0.25 -9.54 24.58
C ALA A 277 -1.17 -8.71 23.67
N ARG A 278 -2.46 -9.08 23.55
CA ARG A 278 -3.46 -8.32 22.79
C ARG A 278 -3.84 -7.01 23.46
N ARG A 279 -3.99 -7.03 24.78
CA ARG A 279 -4.31 -5.82 25.56
C ARG A 279 -3.13 -4.90 25.60
N GLY A 280 -3.26 -3.71 25.03
CA GLY A 280 -2.26 -2.67 25.06
C GLY A 280 -1.16 -2.73 24.00
N PHE A 281 -1.06 -3.79 23.18
CA PHE A 281 -0.08 -3.82 22.09
C PHE A 281 -0.44 -2.79 21.00
N PHE A 282 -1.67 -2.81 20.50
CA PHE A 282 -2.13 -1.86 19.47
C PHE A 282 -2.18 -0.44 20.02
N ASP A 283 -2.50 -0.27 21.30
CA ASP A 283 -2.49 1.02 21.97
C ASP A 283 -1.07 1.60 22.05
N LEU A 284 -0.08 0.79 22.45
CA LEU A 284 1.32 1.20 22.43
C LEU A 284 1.83 1.54 21.03
N LEU A 285 1.44 0.76 20.03
CA LEU A 285 1.79 1.03 18.65
C LEU A 285 1.20 2.37 18.19
N ALA A 286 -0.07 2.64 18.52
CA ALA A 286 -0.73 3.90 18.21
C ALA A 286 -0.01 5.09 18.89
N VAL A 287 0.39 4.93 20.15
CA VAL A 287 1.19 5.95 20.88
C VAL A 287 2.55 6.17 20.20
N CYS A 288 3.25 5.13 19.76
CA CYS A 288 4.52 5.26 19.04
C CYS A 288 4.37 6.04 17.74
N ILE A 289 3.31 5.78 16.97
CA ILE A 289 2.99 6.51 15.74
C ILE A 289 2.66 7.98 16.07
N LEU A 290 1.81 8.21 17.07
CA LEU A 290 1.47 9.56 17.52
C LEU A 290 2.71 10.34 17.93
N ASN A 291 3.62 9.74 18.69
CA ASN A 291 4.88 10.36 19.12
C ASN A 291 5.75 10.74 17.91
N LEU A 292 5.87 9.85 16.92
CA LEU A 292 6.60 10.14 15.69
C LEU A 292 6.01 11.37 14.97
N ILE A 293 4.68 11.45 14.88
CA ILE A 293 3.97 12.59 14.27
C ILE A 293 4.18 13.87 15.08
N LEU A 294 4.06 13.81 16.40
CA LEU A 294 4.24 14.97 17.28
C LEU A 294 5.66 15.53 17.22
N VAL A 295 6.68 14.67 17.24
CA VAL A 295 8.07 15.10 17.13
C VAL A 295 8.37 15.69 15.74
N GLN A 296 7.83 15.10 14.67
CA GLN A 296 7.96 15.68 13.32
C GLN A 296 7.22 17.02 13.20
N ALA A 297 6.06 17.17 13.81
CA ALA A 297 5.33 18.43 13.86
C ALA A 297 6.10 19.49 14.66
N GLY A 298 6.63 19.12 15.82
CA GLY A 298 7.48 19.98 16.66
C GLY A 298 8.71 20.49 15.91
N TYR A 299 9.36 19.59 15.17
CA TYR A 299 10.52 19.93 14.33
C TYR A 299 10.14 20.83 13.13
N GLY A 300 9.01 20.53 12.46
CA GLY A 300 8.65 21.14 11.18
C GLY A 300 7.93 22.49 11.27
N PHE A 301 7.15 22.73 12.36
CA PHE A 301 6.29 23.92 12.47
C PHE A 301 6.81 24.99 13.41
N PHE A 302 7.73 24.68 14.32
CA PHE A 302 8.13 25.60 15.38
C PHE A 302 9.58 26.07 15.25
N LYS A 303 9.85 27.29 15.76
CA LYS A 303 11.20 27.85 15.84
C LYS A 303 12.09 26.98 16.73
N LYS A 304 13.39 26.94 16.41
CA LYS A 304 14.38 26.24 17.21
C LYS A 304 14.40 26.77 18.65
N ASN A 305 14.23 25.88 19.62
CA ASN A 305 14.32 26.19 21.04
C ASN A 305 14.96 25.00 21.77
N LYS A 306 15.95 25.27 22.63
CA LYS A 306 16.67 24.21 23.37
C LYS A 306 15.76 23.35 24.24
N VAL A 307 14.75 23.95 24.89
CA VAL A 307 13.79 23.21 25.71
C VAL A 307 12.96 22.27 24.85
N LEU A 308 12.48 22.75 23.71
CA LEU A 308 11.72 21.94 22.75
C LEU A 308 12.56 20.77 22.21
N ASP A 309 13.82 21.03 21.82
CA ASP A 309 14.74 20.02 21.29
C ASP A 309 15.03 18.93 22.36
N ILE A 310 15.25 19.29 23.61
CA ILE A 310 15.43 18.34 24.72
C ILE A 310 14.15 17.52 24.94
N THR A 311 12.99 18.17 25.02
CA THR A 311 11.70 17.51 25.24
C THR A 311 11.41 16.49 24.15
N MET A 312 11.61 16.86 22.87
CA MET A 312 11.44 15.94 21.73
C MET A 312 12.43 14.77 21.79
N THR A 313 13.67 14.99 22.23
CA THR A 313 14.68 13.93 22.38
C THR A 313 14.30 12.95 23.47
N VAL A 314 13.87 13.44 24.66
CA VAL A 314 13.41 12.58 25.77
C VAL A 314 12.17 11.80 25.37
N MET A 315 11.19 12.44 24.71
CA MET A 315 10.00 11.79 24.19
C MET A 315 10.35 10.69 23.19
N SER A 316 11.32 10.92 22.30
CA SER A 316 11.81 9.91 21.36
C SER A 316 12.51 8.75 22.09
N ALA A 317 13.30 9.01 23.13
CA ALA A 317 13.91 7.97 23.96
C ALA A 317 12.85 7.09 24.66
N CYS A 318 11.81 7.69 25.23
CA CYS A 318 10.66 6.96 25.78
C CYS A 318 9.99 6.10 24.70
N THR A 319 9.88 6.60 23.49
CA THR A 319 9.27 5.83 22.37
C THR A 319 10.07 4.59 22.02
N TYR A 320 11.41 4.60 22.10
CA TYR A 320 12.21 3.37 21.93
C TYR A 320 11.90 2.31 22.98
N ILE A 321 11.72 2.73 24.25
CA ILE A 321 11.35 1.80 25.32
C ILE A 321 9.97 1.20 25.06
N MET A 322 9.01 2.01 24.58
CA MET A 322 7.68 1.53 24.18
C MET A 322 7.74 0.55 23.00
N ILE A 323 8.57 0.82 21.99
CA ILE A 323 8.79 -0.08 20.84
C ILE A 323 9.39 -1.42 21.35
N ALA A 324 10.41 -1.37 22.20
CA ALA A 324 11.02 -2.57 22.76
C ALA A 324 10.02 -3.40 23.60
N SER A 325 9.19 -2.73 24.42
CA SER A 325 8.12 -3.36 25.17
C SER A 325 7.07 -4.03 24.25
N SER A 326 6.67 -3.34 23.17
CA SER A 326 5.74 -3.87 22.17
C SER A 326 6.31 -5.08 21.44
N ALA A 327 7.59 -5.02 21.05
CA ALA A 327 8.28 -6.13 20.41
C ALA A 327 8.38 -7.36 21.34
N PHE A 328 8.74 -7.13 22.61
CA PHE A 328 8.79 -8.20 23.60
C PHE A 328 7.44 -8.90 23.78
N ARG A 329 6.34 -8.15 23.94
CA ARG A 329 4.98 -8.69 24.03
C ARG A 329 4.62 -9.50 22.80
N MET A 330 4.91 -9.01 21.59
CA MET A 330 4.61 -9.71 20.36
C MET A 330 5.42 -10.99 20.22
N ILE A 331 6.70 -11.00 20.59
CA ILE A 331 7.54 -12.21 20.60
C ILE A 331 6.99 -13.25 21.58
N GLN A 332 6.56 -12.86 22.77
CA GLN A 332 5.92 -13.77 23.73
C GLN A 332 4.61 -14.32 23.16
N TYR A 333 3.83 -13.48 22.48
CA TYR A 333 2.61 -13.92 21.82
C TYR A 333 2.87 -14.95 20.72
N VAL A 334 3.88 -14.74 19.87
CA VAL A 334 4.31 -15.72 18.85
C VAL A 334 4.77 -17.02 19.49
N LYS A 335 5.51 -16.96 20.59
CA LYS A 335 5.96 -18.17 21.34
C LYS A 335 4.81 -19.02 21.89
N HIS A 336 3.63 -18.47 22.12
CA HIS A 336 2.49 -19.21 22.67
C HIS A 336 1.44 -19.59 21.62
N TYR A 337 1.28 -18.82 20.55
CA TYR A 337 0.14 -18.91 19.62
C TYR A 337 0.53 -19.03 18.15
N ASN A 338 1.73 -19.48 17.82
CA ASN A 338 2.23 -19.63 16.46
C ASN A 338 2.44 -18.28 15.70
N LEU A 339 2.98 -18.36 14.52
CA LEU A 339 3.26 -17.20 13.69
C LEU A 339 2.09 -16.96 12.73
N THR A 340 1.72 -15.68 12.54
CA THR A 340 0.73 -15.25 11.54
C THR A 340 1.26 -14.04 10.78
N PHE A 341 0.71 -13.77 9.61
CA PHE A 341 1.10 -12.61 8.80
C PHE A 341 1.05 -11.30 9.58
N LEU A 342 -0.03 -11.06 10.34
CA LEU A 342 -0.17 -9.84 11.14
C LEU A 342 0.96 -9.68 12.16
N ARG A 343 1.38 -10.78 12.82
CA ARG A 343 2.45 -10.75 13.81
C ARG A 343 3.82 -10.45 13.18
N VAL A 344 4.10 -11.04 12.02
CA VAL A 344 5.30 -10.73 11.23
C VAL A 344 5.29 -9.29 10.76
N PHE A 345 4.17 -8.84 10.21
CA PHE A 345 4.01 -7.47 9.72
C PHE A 345 4.20 -6.43 10.82
N VAL A 346 3.68 -6.71 12.01
CA VAL A 346 3.83 -5.84 13.18
C VAL A 346 5.29 -5.77 13.64
N LEU A 347 5.97 -6.90 13.75
CA LEU A 347 7.40 -6.91 14.12
C LEU A 347 8.25 -6.16 13.08
N TRP A 348 7.99 -6.37 11.80
CA TRP A 348 8.60 -5.61 10.72
C TRP A 348 8.33 -4.11 10.86
N PHE A 349 7.09 -3.72 11.15
CA PHE A 349 6.71 -2.31 11.31
C PHE A 349 7.41 -1.64 12.51
N LEU A 350 7.60 -2.36 13.62
CA LEU A 350 8.37 -1.87 14.77
C LEU A 350 9.83 -1.62 14.39
N VAL A 351 10.44 -2.46 13.55
CA VAL A 351 11.79 -2.21 13.00
C VAL A 351 11.81 -0.94 12.17
N VAL A 352 10.84 -0.75 11.28
CA VAL A 352 10.71 0.47 10.47
C VAL A 352 10.59 1.70 11.36
N LEU A 353 9.72 1.67 12.38
CA LEU A 353 9.55 2.76 13.34
C LEU A 353 10.86 3.09 14.07
N THR A 354 11.62 2.07 14.48
CA THR A 354 12.92 2.23 15.14
C THR A 354 13.89 3.03 14.26
N VAL A 355 14.01 2.67 13.00
CA VAL A 355 14.91 3.33 12.05
C VAL A 355 14.41 4.75 11.72
N LEU A 356 13.10 4.95 11.54
CA LEU A 356 12.53 6.27 11.32
C LEU A 356 12.78 7.21 12.52
N LEU A 357 12.57 6.73 13.73
CA LEU A 357 12.79 7.48 14.95
C LEU A 357 14.27 7.90 15.11
N THR A 358 15.21 7.03 14.71
CA THR A 358 16.63 7.38 14.66
C THR A 358 16.87 8.58 13.72
N GLY A 359 16.27 8.57 12.53
CA GLY A 359 16.34 9.71 11.60
C GLY A 359 15.77 11.00 12.18
N VAL A 360 14.66 10.90 12.92
CA VAL A 360 14.03 12.03 13.60
C VAL A 360 14.98 12.61 14.65
N ILE A 361 15.59 11.78 15.49
CA ILE A 361 16.56 12.25 16.50
C ILE A 361 17.75 12.94 15.82
N ILE A 362 18.31 12.34 14.76
CA ILE A 362 19.40 12.98 14.00
C ILE A 362 18.97 14.35 13.49
N SER A 363 17.71 14.50 13.02
CA SER A 363 17.20 15.77 12.50
C SER A 363 17.05 16.85 13.59
N ILE A 364 16.74 16.48 14.83
CA ILE A 364 16.67 17.42 15.96
C ILE A 364 18.05 18.07 16.18
N PHE A 365 19.12 17.28 16.18
CA PHE A 365 20.47 17.77 16.38
C PHE A 365 21.07 18.43 15.13
N LYS A 366 20.78 17.88 13.94
CA LYS A 366 21.30 18.36 12.66
C LYS A 366 20.16 18.76 11.72
N ARG A 367 19.74 20.03 11.79
CA ARG A 367 18.62 20.56 10.98
C ARG A 367 18.83 20.52 9.47
N SER A 368 20.07 20.35 9.00
CA SER A 368 20.37 20.12 7.58
C SER A 368 20.10 18.69 7.13
N PHE A 369 19.73 17.78 8.03
CA PHE A 369 19.44 16.39 7.70
C PHE A 369 18.15 16.28 6.88
N PRO A 370 18.18 15.64 5.69
CA PRO A 370 17.02 15.54 4.81
C PRO A 370 16.05 14.46 5.30
N LEU A 371 15.39 14.69 6.44
CA LEU A 371 14.53 13.73 7.14
C LEU A 371 13.50 13.09 6.22
N PHE A 372 12.83 13.89 5.38
CA PHE A 372 11.82 13.39 4.46
C PHE A 372 12.40 12.36 3.48
N ARG A 373 13.54 12.67 2.84
CA ARG A 373 14.19 11.74 1.91
C ARG A 373 14.67 10.48 2.61
N PHE A 374 15.24 10.64 3.79
CA PHE A 374 15.65 9.52 4.63
C PHE A 374 14.45 8.60 4.92
N SER A 375 13.34 9.17 5.38
CA SER A 375 12.11 8.41 5.68
C SER A 375 11.56 7.69 4.46
N MET A 376 11.54 8.34 3.29
CA MET A 376 11.12 7.73 2.02
C MET A 376 11.99 6.53 1.67
N VAL A 377 13.32 6.67 1.76
CA VAL A 377 14.25 5.58 1.46
C VAL A 377 14.08 4.43 2.45
N VAL A 378 14.02 4.72 3.75
CA VAL A 378 13.86 3.69 4.79
C VAL A 378 12.58 2.90 4.60
N VAL A 379 11.44 3.57 4.49
CA VAL A 379 10.14 2.89 4.30
C VAL A 379 10.15 2.06 3.03
N THR A 380 10.67 2.61 1.94
CA THR A 380 10.70 1.92 0.64
C THR A 380 11.61 0.70 0.66
N VAL A 381 12.83 0.82 1.20
CA VAL A 381 13.79 -0.31 1.27
C VAL A 381 13.29 -1.40 2.21
N CYS A 382 12.84 -1.03 3.42
CA CYS A 382 12.27 -2.00 4.36
C CYS A 382 11.03 -2.70 3.77
N TYR A 383 10.21 -1.97 3.03
CA TYR A 383 9.04 -2.55 2.37
C TYR A 383 9.43 -3.47 1.21
N LEU A 384 10.42 -3.12 0.40
CA LEU A 384 10.95 -4.02 -0.63
C LEU A 384 11.45 -5.34 -0.03
N LEU A 385 12.18 -5.28 1.08
CA LEU A 385 12.63 -6.50 1.77
C LEU A 385 11.45 -7.37 2.21
N LEU A 386 10.40 -6.78 2.78
CA LEU A 386 9.18 -7.51 3.14
C LEU A 386 8.48 -8.10 1.91
N SER A 387 8.40 -7.33 0.83
CA SER A 387 7.70 -7.69 -0.41
C SER A 387 8.31 -8.90 -1.13
N PHE A 388 9.64 -9.09 -0.99
CA PHE A 388 10.37 -10.24 -1.56
C PHE A 388 10.63 -11.37 -0.55
N ALA A 389 10.20 -11.21 0.71
CA ALA A 389 10.51 -12.16 1.77
C ALA A 389 9.69 -13.47 1.71
N HIS A 390 8.68 -13.58 0.84
CA HIS A 390 7.76 -14.74 0.81
C HIS A 390 7.27 -15.12 2.22
N VAL A 391 6.64 -14.16 2.90
CA VAL A 391 6.30 -14.24 4.33
C VAL A 391 5.53 -15.51 4.68
N ASP A 392 4.60 -15.95 3.82
CA ASP A 392 3.81 -17.17 4.06
C ASP A 392 4.65 -18.45 4.05
N TYR A 393 5.76 -18.49 3.28
CA TYR A 393 6.72 -19.59 3.36
C TYR A 393 7.32 -19.72 4.78
N TRP A 394 7.84 -18.62 5.32
CA TRP A 394 8.44 -18.60 6.66
C TRP A 394 7.45 -18.90 7.77
N ILE A 395 6.20 -18.41 7.63
CA ILE A 395 5.14 -18.69 8.59
C ILE A 395 4.79 -20.19 8.57
N ALA A 396 4.62 -20.77 7.38
CA ALA A 396 4.32 -22.19 7.22
C ALA A 396 5.43 -23.07 7.80
N SER A 397 6.67 -22.82 7.38
CA SER A 397 7.85 -23.55 7.85
C SER A 397 7.97 -23.47 9.40
N TYR A 398 7.88 -22.27 9.98
CA TYR A 398 7.96 -22.10 11.43
C TYR A 398 6.85 -22.84 12.18
N ASN A 399 5.61 -22.74 11.73
CA ASN A 399 4.47 -23.33 12.42
C ASN A 399 4.46 -24.87 12.33
N LEU A 400 4.86 -25.44 11.19
CA LEU A 400 4.93 -26.88 10.98
C LEU A 400 6.03 -27.53 11.83
N HIS A 401 7.25 -27.03 11.77
CA HIS A 401 8.38 -27.59 12.55
C HIS A 401 8.19 -27.43 14.07
N ARG A 402 7.46 -26.41 14.49
CA ARG A 402 7.16 -26.22 15.91
C ARG A 402 6.11 -27.19 16.44
N GLY A 403 5.13 -27.59 15.64
CA GLY A 403 4.14 -28.57 15.99
C GLY A 403 4.75 -29.92 16.38
N GLU A 404 5.87 -30.29 15.73
CA GLU A 404 6.60 -31.54 16.03
C GLU A 404 7.37 -31.50 17.36
N THR A 405 7.96 -30.34 17.71
CA THR A 405 8.74 -30.17 18.94
C THR A 405 7.90 -30.04 20.21
N ALA A 406 6.63 -29.68 20.08
CA ALA A 406 5.70 -29.51 21.21
C ALA A 406 4.98 -30.78 21.63
N GLY A 407 5.27 -31.93 21.01
CA GLY A 407 4.70 -33.23 21.37
C GLY A 407 5.03 -33.59 22.80
N THR A 408 4.05 -33.52 23.69
CA THR A 408 3.84 -34.19 24.99
C THR A 408 3.55 -33.33 26.22
N ALA A 409 3.63 -32.01 26.18
CA ALA A 409 3.37 -31.25 27.40
C ALA A 409 2.34 -30.13 27.18
N SER A 410 1.13 -30.40 27.58
CA SER A 410 0.04 -29.45 27.80
C SER A 410 -0.89 -29.18 26.60
N TYR A 411 -2.12 -29.58 26.79
CA TYR A 411 -3.29 -29.54 25.88
C TYR A 411 -3.64 -28.13 25.29
N HIS A 412 -2.86 -27.11 25.57
CA HIS A 412 -3.12 -25.73 25.14
C HIS A 412 -1.92 -25.00 24.53
N MET A 413 -0.75 -25.62 24.43
CA MET A 413 0.44 -25.02 23.85
C MET A 413 0.97 -25.90 22.72
N GLY A 414 0.93 -25.40 21.49
CA GLY A 414 1.71 -25.96 20.40
C GLY A 414 0.96 -26.75 19.34
N HIS A 415 -0.37 -26.79 19.34
CA HIS A 415 -1.08 -27.37 18.19
C HIS A 415 -0.90 -26.51 16.96
N THR A 416 -0.49 -27.14 15.87
CA THR A 416 -0.43 -26.50 14.55
C THR A 416 -1.85 -26.05 14.17
N ASP A 417 -2.02 -24.77 13.85
CA ASP A 417 -3.31 -24.25 13.39
C ASP A 417 -3.48 -24.59 11.91
N TYR A 418 -3.93 -25.81 11.64
CA TYR A 418 -4.19 -26.29 10.28
C TYR A 418 -5.28 -25.47 9.58
N SER A 419 -6.22 -24.91 10.33
CA SER A 419 -7.25 -24.05 9.79
C SER A 419 -6.67 -22.77 9.20
N TYR A 420 -5.58 -22.26 9.77
CA TYR A 420 -4.84 -21.14 9.21
C TYR A 420 -4.00 -21.55 7.99
N LEU A 421 -3.32 -22.71 8.04
CA LEU A 421 -2.45 -23.18 6.96
C LEU A 421 -3.24 -23.43 5.66
N ARG A 422 -4.43 -23.98 5.72
CA ARG A 422 -5.28 -24.26 4.55
C ARG A 422 -5.64 -23.03 3.73
N TYR A 423 -5.60 -21.83 4.33
CA TYR A 423 -5.91 -20.55 3.65
C TYR A 423 -4.69 -19.75 3.24
N MET A 424 -3.48 -20.23 3.46
CA MET A 424 -2.25 -19.53 3.08
C MET A 424 -2.13 -19.33 1.57
N SER A 425 -1.27 -18.41 1.16
CA SER A 425 -1.01 -18.15 -0.27
C SER A 425 -0.20 -19.27 -0.92
N SER A 426 -0.04 -19.21 -2.24
CA SER A 426 0.82 -20.15 -2.98
C SER A 426 2.29 -20.09 -2.55
N ASP A 427 2.73 -19.01 -1.89
CA ASP A 427 4.10 -18.89 -1.38
C ASP A 427 4.43 -19.93 -0.30
N ALA A 428 3.42 -20.49 0.38
CA ALA A 428 3.59 -21.52 1.40
C ALA A 428 3.82 -22.94 0.84
N ALA A 429 3.54 -23.18 -0.43
CA ALA A 429 3.56 -24.51 -1.03
C ALA A 429 4.90 -25.24 -0.90
N LEU A 430 6.02 -24.50 -1.03
CA LEU A 430 7.36 -25.07 -0.83
C LEU A 430 7.57 -25.56 0.60
N ALA A 431 7.16 -24.80 1.60
CA ALA A 431 7.29 -25.20 3.00
C ALA A 431 6.44 -26.43 3.30
N PHE A 432 5.26 -26.56 2.70
CA PHE A 432 4.42 -27.74 2.84
C PHE A 432 5.06 -28.99 2.21
N ARG A 433 5.67 -28.83 1.05
CA ARG A 433 6.39 -29.92 0.38
C ARG A 433 7.62 -30.36 1.17
N GLU A 434 8.46 -29.42 1.62
CA GLU A 434 9.63 -29.70 2.45
C GLU A 434 9.22 -30.45 3.72
N TYR A 435 8.16 -30.03 4.40
CA TYR A 435 7.64 -30.71 5.58
C TYR A 435 7.23 -32.16 5.33
N ILE A 436 6.57 -32.44 4.19
CA ILE A 436 6.15 -33.81 3.81
C ILE A 436 7.39 -34.68 3.50
N GLU A 437 8.37 -34.14 2.76
CA GLU A 437 9.60 -34.84 2.40
C GLU A 437 10.47 -35.17 3.61
N ASP A 438 10.47 -34.33 4.65
CA ASP A 438 11.15 -34.56 5.92
C ASP A 438 10.42 -35.58 6.82
N GLY A 439 9.37 -36.22 6.34
CA GLY A 439 8.60 -37.24 7.06
C GLY A 439 7.56 -36.69 8.03
N GLY A 440 7.22 -35.40 7.86
CA GLY A 440 6.08 -34.81 8.55
C GLY A 440 4.81 -35.59 8.25
N LYS A 441 4.09 -35.98 9.28
CA LYS A 441 2.85 -36.73 9.10
C LYS A 441 1.86 -35.87 8.33
N GLU A 442 1.39 -36.37 7.16
CA GLU A 442 0.09 -35.95 6.66
C GLU A 442 -0.85 -36.08 7.84
N ALA A 443 -1.34 -34.98 8.38
CA ALA A 443 -2.26 -35.02 9.52
C ALA A 443 -3.48 -35.78 9.03
N ALA A 444 -3.47 -37.07 9.32
CA ALA A 444 -4.51 -37.98 8.96
C ALA A 444 -5.80 -37.49 9.62
N SER A 445 -6.82 -37.37 8.82
CA SER A 445 -8.24 -37.42 9.14
C SER A 445 -8.72 -36.56 10.31
N ALA A 446 -9.56 -35.61 9.95
CA ALA A 446 -10.41 -34.82 10.84
C ALA A 446 -9.67 -33.82 11.75
N ASP A 447 -9.30 -32.71 11.14
CA ASP A 447 -8.89 -31.56 11.90
C ASP A 447 -10.10 -31.01 12.67
N GLU A 448 -10.07 -31.12 13.98
CA GLU A 448 -11.07 -30.52 14.86
C GLU A 448 -10.78 -29.02 14.89
N GLY A 449 -11.49 -28.25 14.08
CA GLY A 449 -11.44 -26.79 14.16
C GLY A 449 -12.19 -26.33 15.41
N VAL A 450 -11.60 -25.42 16.17
CA VAL A 450 -12.29 -24.75 17.29
C VAL A 450 -12.80 -23.42 16.82
N TRP A 451 -14.11 -23.24 16.81
CA TRP A 451 -14.76 -21.95 16.65
C TRP A 451 -15.14 -21.40 18.02
N TYR A 452 -15.08 -20.08 18.18
CA TYR A 452 -15.63 -19.43 19.37
C TYR A 452 -16.95 -18.82 18.97
N GLY A 453 -18.06 -19.33 19.51
CA GLY A 453 -19.39 -18.75 19.34
C GLY A 453 -19.45 -17.30 19.87
N GLU A 454 -20.49 -16.57 19.52
CA GLU A 454 -20.71 -15.19 20.00
C GLU A 454 -20.80 -15.11 21.54
N ASP A 455 -21.13 -16.19 22.20
CA ASP A 455 -21.19 -16.41 23.65
C ASP A 455 -19.87 -16.80 24.29
N GLY A 456 -18.81 -16.99 23.50
CA GLY A 456 -17.47 -17.38 23.97
C GLY A 456 -17.31 -18.87 24.26
N GLU A 457 -18.31 -19.71 24.02
CA GLU A 457 -18.20 -21.16 24.10
C GLU A 457 -17.43 -21.73 22.91
N ARG A 458 -16.71 -22.84 23.14
CA ARG A 458 -15.92 -23.52 22.11
C ARG A 458 -16.81 -24.48 21.36
N GLU A 459 -17.08 -24.21 20.13
CA GLU A 459 -17.69 -25.16 19.20
C GLU A 459 -16.60 -25.91 18.42
N TYR A 460 -16.62 -27.24 18.51
CA TYR A 460 -15.76 -28.12 17.74
C TYR A 460 -16.47 -28.50 16.44
N PHE A 461 -15.82 -28.26 15.32
CA PHE A 461 -16.30 -28.80 14.04
C PHE A 461 -15.22 -29.67 13.40
N VAL A 462 -15.63 -30.76 12.81
CA VAL A 462 -14.77 -31.67 12.05
C VAL A 462 -14.71 -31.14 10.61
N LEU A 463 -13.49 -30.90 10.11
CA LEU A 463 -13.31 -30.55 8.72
C LEU A 463 -13.58 -31.80 7.85
N GLU A 464 -14.47 -31.67 6.87
CA GLU A 464 -14.81 -32.79 5.96
C GLU A 464 -13.63 -33.21 5.07
N GLU A 465 -12.64 -32.36 4.89
CA GLU A 465 -11.51 -32.56 4.00
C GLU A 465 -10.19 -32.19 4.72
N ASP A 466 -9.15 -32.99 4.57
CA ASP A 466 -7.81 -32.72 5.08
C ASP A 466 -7.29 -31.35 4.61
N TRP A 467 -6.59 -30.63 5.50
CA TRP A 467 -6.14 -29.26 5.23
C TRP A 467 -5.24 -29.15 3.99
N LEU A 468 -4.38 -30.14 3.75
CA LEU A 468 -3.45 -30.16 2.63
C LEU A 468 -4.20 -30.44 1.31
N THR A 469 -5.13 -31.40 1.31
CA THR A 469 -6.01 -31.68 0.17
C THR A 469 -6.84 -30.45 -0.20
N TYR A 470 -7.41 -29.76 0.78
CA TYR A 470 -8.13 -28.52 0.57
C TYR A 470 -7.22 -27.43 -0.02
N TYR A 471 -6.02 -27.27 0.53
CA TYR A 471 -5.05 -26.29 0.04
C TYR A 471 -4.67 -26.58 -1.43
N THR A 472 -4.33 -27.85 -1.76
CA THR A 472 -3.96 -28.29 -3.10
C THR A 472 -5.07 -28.01 -4.10
N LYS A 473 -6.30 -28.45 -3.83
CA LYS A 473 -7.47 -28.22 -4.67
C LYS A 473 -7.72 -26.72 -4.92
N ARG A 474 -7.49 -25.88 -3.92
CA ARG A 474 -7.60 -24.44 -4.06
C ARG A 474 -6.50 -23.88 -4.95
N MET A 475 -5.28 -24.38 -4.88
CA MET A 475 -4.17 -23.97 -5.74
C MET A 475 -4.42 -24.39 -7.18
N ASP A 476 -4.91 -25.61 -7.42
CA ASP A 476 -5.27 -26.12 -8.74
C ASP A 476 -6.36 -25.25 -9.39
N THR A 477 -7.42 -24.95 -8.64
CA THR A 477 -8.49 -24.07 -9.13
C THR A 477 -7.96 -22.67 -9.51
N ARG A 478 -6.97 -22.15 -8.78
CA ARG A 478 -6.34 -20.86 -9.12
C ARG A 478 -5.45 -20.97 -10.35
N TYR A 479 -4.71 -22.06 -10.47
CA TYR A 479 -3.83 -22.32 -11.59
C TYR A 479 -4.63 -22.49 -12.90
N GLU A 480 -5.70 -23.28 -12.89
CA GLU A 480 -6.59 -23.46 -14.04
C GLU A 480 -7.20 -22.14 -14.54
N LYS A 481 -7.55 -21.23 -13.64
CA LYS A 481 -8.10 -19.91 -13.96
C LYS A 481 -7.05 -18.88 -14.36
N MET A 482 -5.77 -19.22 -14.27
CA MET A 482 -4.65 -18.30 -14.40
C MET A 482 -4.34 -17.97 -15.85
N GLY A 483 -5.02 -17.75 -16.76
CA GLY A 483 -4.68 -17.42 -18.17
C GLY A 483 -3.32 -16.69 -18.34
N ILE A 484 -2.83 -16.59 -19.57
CA ILE A 484 -1.49 -16.04 -19.90
C ILE A 484 -1.25 -14.65 -19.28
N ARG A 485 -2.23 -13.76 -19.31
CA ARG A 485 -2.10 -12.40 -18.75
C ARG A 485 -2.02 -12.37 -17.22
N GLY A 486 -2.71 -13.32 -16.59
CA GLY A 486 -2.72 -13.49 -15.14
C GLY A 486 -1.57 -14.33 -14.60
N PHE A 487 -0.64 -14.78 -15.45
CA PHE A 487 0.44 -15.68 -15.06
C PHE A 487 1.21 -15.13 -13.88
N ASN A 488 1.28 -15.93 -12.80
CA ASN A 488 1.97 -15.62 -11.55
C ASN A 488 2.93 -16.76 -11.21
N LEU A 489 4.18 -16.41 -10.95
CA LEU A 489 5.26 -17.40 -10.78
C LEU A 489 5.04 -18.26 -9.52
N SER A 490 4.62 -17.67 -8.42
CA SER A 490 4.36 -18.43 -7.19
C SER A 490 3.24 -19.47 -7.38
N GLN A 491 2.16 -19.10 -8.05
CA GLN A 491 1.06 -20.04 -8.34
C GLN A 491 1.49 -21.18 -9.27
N TYR A 492 2.34 -20.87 -10.26
CA TYR A 492 2.92 -21.88 -11.16
C TYR A 492 3.82 -22.86 -10.39
N ILE A 493 4.73 -22.34 -9.55
CA ILE A 493 5.62 -23.15 -8.72
C ILE A 493 4.80 -24.02 -7.74
N ALA A 494 3.80 -23.42 -7.08
CA ALA A 494 2.96 -24.15 -6.13
C ALA A 494 2.27 -25.35 -6.78
N ASN A 495 1.68 -25.19 -7.98
CA ASN A 495 1.05 -26.28 -8.69
C ASN A 495 2.07 -27.39 -9.03
N LYS A 496 3.27 -27.05 -9.53
CA LYS A 496 4.30 -28.06 -9.80
C LYS A 496 4.78 -28.81 -8.57
N VAL A 497 5.07 -28.08 -7.50
CA VAL A 497 5.59 -28.64 -6.25
C VAL A 497 4.59 -29.57 -5.58
N LEU A 498 3.30 -29.22 -5.58
CA LEU A 498 2.25 -30.03 -4.96
C LEU A 498 1.96 -31.33 -5.74
N HIS A 499 2.24 -31.36 -7.04
CA HIS A 499 2.05 -32.54 -7.88
C HIS A 499 3.33 -33.33 -8.16
N GLY A 500 4.46 -32.96 -7.54
CA GLY A 500 5.72 -33.70 -7.65
C GLY A 500 6.42 -33.60 -9.01
N ASN A 501 6.20 -32.50 -9.76
CA ASN A 501 6.76 -32.26 -11.10
C ASN A 501 7.84 -31.17 -11.08
#